data_73a6d70fa3b6a191fd891b90cdfc6bcf
#
_entry.id   73a6d70fa3b6a191fd891b90cdfc6bcf
#
_cell.length_a   1.000
_cell.length_b   1.000
_cell.length_c   1.000
_cell.angle_alpha   90.00
_cell.angle_beta   90.00
_cell.angle_gamma   90.00
#
_symmetry.space_group_name_H-M   'P 1'
#
loop_
_entity.id
_entity.type
_entity.pdbx_description
1 polymer ?
#
loop_
_entity_poly.entity_id
_entity_poly.type
_entity_poly.pdbx_seq_one_letter_code
_entity_poly.pdbx_strand_id
1 'polypeptide(L)'
;MKKTNKRLIDDRGRIPYGVLDTPVDVINYRDFDLRTVMDKPRSALARKARFNQFQFISAMAPGWVFGLAVVDLKLVSSAFFYLYDFKTGQMLEQSLTQPLARGTHIEPRPETGVTEFRKGKTCVRITSDGHSRGVSVSGPGDLRIVLNIEADTRPLRLVCPAGYSGWVFTRKSAGLPVSGDIRWQGQNWQCDPRSRAAVDWSCGFMRRETAWNWASLAGVLADGRAVGLNLAAGVNETGMTENALWLEGRCIKLGQARFVFDRYDETAPWQVTTDDGRIDLRFEPSGVRRERLNAWLIASNFRQYIGTFSGSVRDEAGYSIPVDGLRGLMEDHFARW
;
A
#
# COMPACT_ATOMS: atom_id res chain seq x y z
N MET A 1 -12.21 -7.91 -31.54
CA MET A 1 -10.90 -7.22 -31.44
C MET A 1 -10.11 -7.90 -30.32
N LYS A 2 -8.91 -8.44 -30.60
CA LYS A 2 -8.00 -8.94 -29.55
C LYS A 2 -7.57 -7.72 -28.71
N LYS A 3 -7.94 -7.66 -27.42
CA LYS A 3 -7.36 -6.69 -26.48
C LYS A 3 -5.85 -6.93 -26.50
N THR A 4 -5.07 -6.02 -27.08
CA THR A 4 -3.61 -6.03 -26.93
C THR A 4 -3.33 -5.67 -25.49
N ASN A 5 -2.77 -6.62 -24.72
CA ASN A 5 -2.34 -6.38 -23.35
C ASN A 5 -1.30 -5.27 -23.33
N LYS A 6 -1.60 -4.17 -22.66
CA LYS A 6 -0.68 -3.03 -22.52
C LYS A 6 0.46 -3.40 -21.58
N ARG A 7 1.67 -3.45 -22.12
CA ARG A 7 2.91 -3.76 -21.41
C ARG A 7 3.52 -2.47 -20.86
N LEU A 8 4.18 -2.54 -19.70
CA LEU A 8 4.85 -1.38 -19.10
C LEU A 8 6.15 -1.02 -19.84
N ILE A 9 6.93 -2.01 -20.22
CA ILE A 9 8.26 -1.83 -20.81
C ILE A 9 8.14 -2.05 -22.33
N ASP A 10 8.67 -1.09 -23.11
CA ASP A 10 8.63 -1.13 -24.56
C ASP A 10 9.60 -2.17 -25.14
N ASP A 11 9.55 -2.38 -26.47
CA ASP A 11 10.38 -3.35 -27.17
C ASP A 11 11.87 -2.98 -27.22
N ARG A 12 12.23 -1.76 -26.77
CA ARG A 12 13.61 -1.31 -26.61
C ARG A 12 14.09 -1.42 -25.16
N GLY A 13 13.29 -2.02 -24.28
CA GLY A 13 13.61 -2.18 -22.85
C GLY A 13 13.47 -0.92 -22.00
N ARG A 14 12.75 0.12 -22.50
CA ARG A 14 12.58 1.40 -21.84
C ARG A 14 11.26 1.44 -21.07
N ILE A 15 11.21 2.26 -20.02
CA ILE A 15 10.05 2.44 -19.17
C ILE A 15 9.55 3.89 -19.23
N PRO A 16 8.24 4.15 -19.27
CA PRO A 16 7.69 5.49 -19.18
C PRO A 16 7.69 5.95 -17.73
N TYR A 17 8.43 7.00 -17.39
CA TYR A 17 8.38 7.61 -16.07
C TYR A 17 7.24 8.62 -15.96
N GLY A 18 6.71 8.80 -14.76
CA GLY A 18 5.64 9.72 -14.44
C GLY A 18 4.31 9.04 -14.14
N VAL A 19 3.26 9.85 -14.06
CA VAL A 19 1.88 9.40 -13.87
C VAL A 19 1.35 8.80 -15.19
N LEU A 20 0.72 7.65 -15.09
CA LEU A 20 0.16 6.94 -16.24
C LEU A 20 -1.36 7.05 -16.22
N ASP A 21 -1.93 7.68 -17.23
CA ASP A 21 -3.38 7.86 -17.38
C ASP A 21 -4.11 6.58 -17.81
N THR A 22 -3.37 5.63 -18.34
CA THR A 22 -3.95 4.41 -18.90
C THR A 22 -3.54 3.17 -18.09
N PRO A 23 -4.41 2.17 -17.99
CA PRO A 23 -4.10 0.91 -17.33
C PRO A 23 -2.86 0.21 -17.92
N VAL A 24 -2.14 -0.49 -17.05
CA VAL A 24 -1.03 -1.38 -17.41
C VAL A 24 -1.47 -2.80 -17.11
N ASP A 25 -1.65 -3.61 -18.15
CA ASP A 25 -2.15 -4.97 -17.98
C ASP A 25 -1.06 -5.93 -17.48
N VAL A 26 0.20 -5.70 -17.89
CA VAL A 26 1.33 -6.57 -17.56
C VAL A 26 2.59 -5.77 -17.27
N ILE A 27 3.20 -6.06 -16.14
CA ILE A 27 4.55 -5.60 -15.80
C ILE A 27 5.56 -6.63 -16.34
N ASN A 28 5.99 -6.41 -17.55
CA ASN A 28 6.94 -7.27 -18.25
C ASN A 28 8.40 -6.97 -17.86
N TYR A 29 8.69 -6.97 -16.56
CA TYR A 29 9.96 -6.54 -15.95
C TYR A 29 11.21 -7.23 -16.52
N ARG A 30 11.06 -8.42 -17.11
CA ARG A 30 12.17 -9.17 -17.70
C ARG A 30 12.72 -8.51 -18.97
N ASP A 31 11.93 -7.66 -19.59
CA ASP A 31 12.28 -6.95 -20.81
C ASP A 31 13.04 -5.64 -20.55
N PHE A 32 13.08 -5.22 -19.27
CA PHE A 32 13.83 -4.02 -18.87
C PHE A 32 15.35 -4.22 -19.00
N ASP A 33 16.05 -3.24 -19.59
CA ASP A 33 17.52 -3.23 -19.70
C ASP A 33 18.18 -2.84 -18.37
N LEU A 34 18.04 -3.71 -17.37
CA LEU A 34 18.65 -3.49 -16.06
C LEU A 34 20.16 -3.63 -16.15
N ARG A 35 20.88 -2.59 -15.74
CA ARG A 35 22.35 -2.53 -15.74
C ARG A 35 22.92 -2.39 -14.31
N THR A 36 24.20 -2.68 -14.18
CA THR A 36 24.99 -2.36 -12.99
C THR A 36 25.33 -0.88 -12.99
N VAL A 37 25.87 -0.38 -11.88
CA VAL A 37 26.40 0.99 -11.79
C VAL A 37 27.62 1.24 -12.70
N MET A 38 28.18 0.19 -13.29
CA MET A 38 29.26 0.22 -14.31
C MET A 38 28.73 -0.11 -15.70
N ASP A 39 27.46 0.13 -15.97
CA ASP A 39 26.74 -0.03 -17.24
C ASP A 39 26.73 -1.43 -17.86
N LYS A 40 27.13 -2.47 -17.08
CA LYS A 40 27.09 -3.86 -17.57
C LYS A 40 25.67 -4.41 -17.47
N PRO A 41 25.11 -5.02 -18.54
CA PRO A 41 23.80 -5.65 -18.50
C PRO A 41 23.72 -6.75 -17.43
N ARG A 42 22.59 -6.81 -16.73
CA ARG A 42 22.31 -7.87 -15.75
C ARG A 42 21.74 -9.11 -16.45
N SER A 43 22.15 -10.30 -15.99
CA SER A 43 21.59 -11.56 -16.45
C SER A 43 20.08 -11.69 -16.16
N ALA A 44 19.38 -12.55 -16.87
CA ALA A 44 17.97 -12.83 -16.61
C ALA A 44 17.70 -13.32 -15.19
N LEU A 45 18.60 -14.12 -14.62
CA LEU A 45 18.52 -14.59 -13.25
C LEU A 45 18.68 -13.45 -12.25
N ALA A 46 19.64 -12.54 -12.46
CA ALA A 46 19.85 -11.38 -11.62
C ALA A 46 18.66 -10.42 -11.69
N ARG A 47 18.03 -10.22 -12.85
CA ARG A 47 16.79 -9.45 -12.99
C ARG A 47 15.65 -10.10 -12.19
N LYS A 48 15.47 -11.41 -12.32
CA LYS A 48 14.44 -12.12 -11.54
C LYS A 48 14.67 -11.98 -10.04
N ALA A 49 15.91 -12.15 -9.56
CA ALA A 49 16.24 -12.11 -8.13
C ALA A 49 16.14 -10.71 -7.50
N ARG A 50 16.19 -9.65 -8.31
CA ARG A 50 16.12 -8.24 -7.85
C ARG A 50 14.74 -7.60 -8.01
N PHE A 51 13.80 -8.30 -8.62
CA PHE A 51 12.45 -7.79 -8.84
C PHE A 51 11.60 -8.01 -7.60
N ASN A 52 11.35 -6.95 -6.85
CA ASN A 52 10.53 -6.95 -5.65
C ASN A 52 9.08 -6.61 -5.96
N GLN A 53 8.16 -7.21 -5.21
CA GLN A 53 6.73 -6.96 -5.32
C GLN A 53 6.11 -6.92 -3.94
N PHE A 54 5.16 -6.03 -3.75
CA PHE A 54 4.30 -6.08 -2.58
C PHE A 54 2.89 -5.59 -2.90
N GLN A 55 1.95 -6.06 -2.12
CA GLN A 55 0.59 -5.58 -2.10
C GLN A 55 0.15 -5.36 -0.67
N PHE A 56 -0.38 -4.17 -0.39
CA PHE A 56 -1.01 -3.84 0.87
C PHE A 56 -2.47 -3.46 0.65
N ILE A 57 -3.33 -3.92 1.54
CA ILE A 57 -4.75 -3.56 1.58
C ILE A 57 -5.08 -3.18 3.00
N SER A 58 -5.80 -2.08 3.17
CA SER A 58 -6.44 -1.74 4.42
C SER A 58 -7.95 -1.61 4.25
N ALA A 59 -8.70 -1.95 5.30
CA ALA A 59 -10.11 -1.63 5.44
C ALA A 59 -10.30 -0.87 6.75
N MET A 60 -11.02 0.22 6.71
CA MET A 60 -11.23 1.15 7.80
C MET A 60 -12.72 1.34 8.02
N ALA A 61 -13.17 1.08 9.23
CA ALA A 61 -14.51 1.33 9.72
C ALA A 61 -14.45 2.27 10.93
N PRO A 62 -15.53 2.90 11.35
CA PRO A 62 -15.52 3.77 12.54
C PRO A 62 -14.97 3.10 13.81
N GLY A 63 -15.21 1.81 13.97
CA GLY A 63 -14.82 1.05 15.16
C GLY A 63 -13.54 0.22 15.05
N TRP A 64 -12.99 0.01 13.85
CA TRP A 64 -11.83 -0.85 13.64
C TRP A 64 -11.05 -0.52 12.38
N VAL A 65 -9.79 -0.94 12.36
CA VAL A 65 -8.91 -0.88 11.18
C VAL A 65 -8.27 -2.24 10.96
N PHE A 66 -8.34 -2.72 9.75
CA PHE A 66 -7.66 -3.92 9.27
C PHE A 66 -6.56 -3.57 8.27
N GLY A 67 -5.43 -4.26 8.35
CA GLY A 67 -4.34 -4.17 7.38
C GLY A 67 -3.83 -5.55 7.00
N LEU A 68 -3.51 -5.73 5.72
CA LEU A 68 -2.96 -6.95 5.13
C LEU A 68 -1.87 -6.60 4.14
N ALA A 69 -0.70 -7.21 4.26
CA ALA A 69 0.37 -7.14 3.26
C ALA A 69 0.81 -8.54 2.80
N VAL A 70 1.20 -8.63 1.54
CA VAL A 70 1.98 -9.73 0.98
C VAL A 70 3.20 -9.14 0.28
N VAL A 71 4.39 -9.62 0.66
CA VAL A 71 5.69 -9.12 0.18
C VAL A 71 6.49 -10.26 -0.43
N ASP A 72 6.99 -10.05 -1.64
CA ASP A 72 7.87 -11.00 -2.35
C ASP A 72 9.18 -10.30 -2.72
N LEU A 73 10.23 -10.59 -1.96
CA LEU A 73 11.61 -10.12 -2.20
C LEU A 73 12.47 -11.20 -2.85
N LYS A 74 11.89 -12.29 -3.34
CA LYS A 74 12.53 -13.47 -3.96
C LYS A 74 13.39 -14.30 -3.02
N LEU A 75 14.30 -13.70 -2.25
CA LEU A 75 15.09 -14.39 -1.23
C LEU A 75 14.27 -14.69 0.03
N VAL A 76 13.32 -13.85 0.33
CA VAL A 76 12.36 -13.99 1.42
C VAL A 76 11.03 -13.48 0.97
N SER A 77 9.96 -14.05 1.46
CA SER A 77 8.62 -13.50 1.34
C SER A 77 7.94 -13.46 2.70
N SER A 78 7.02 -12.55 2.85
CA SER A 78 6.23 -12.43 4.06
C SER A 78 4.78 -12.09 3.75
N ALA A 79 3.90 -12.46 4.68
CA ALA A 79 2.58 -11.89 4.79
C ALA A 79 2.34 -11.51 6.24
N PHE A 80 1.72 -10.38 6.44
CA PHE A 80 1.20 -10.02 7.74
C PHE A 80 -0.21 -9.46 7.60
N PHE A 81 -1.00 -9.65 8.62
CA PHE A 81 -2.31 -9.03 8.75
C PHE A 81 -2.59 -8.73 10.22
N TYR A 82 -3.34 -7.68 10.43
CA TYR A 82 -3.73 -7.24 11.76
C TYR A 82 -5.12 -6.60 11.74
N LEU A 83 -5.73 -6.57 12.90
CA LEU A 83 -6.93 -5.82 13.18
C LEU A 83 -6.76 -5.05 14.48
N TYR A 84 -7.06 -3.77 14.46
CA TYR A 84 -7.14 -2.92 15.65
C TYR A 84 -8.58 -2.53 15.92
N ASP A 85 -9.05 -2.84 17.11
CA ASP A 85 -10.40 -2.50 17.59
C ASP A 85 -10.33 -1.26 18.51
N PHE A 86 -10.93 -0.16 18.07
CA PHE A 86 -10.92 1.10 18.83
C PHE A 86 -11.79 1.07 20.09
N LYS A 87 -12.75 0.15 20.16
CA LYS A 87 -13.61 0.03 21.35
C LYS A 87 -12.87 -0.59 22.52
N THR A 88 -12.02 -1.57 22.24
CA THR A 88 -11.28 -2.32 23.27
C THR A 88 -9.83 -1.90 23.38
N GLY A 89 -9.27 -1.19 22.39
CA GLY A 89 -7.84 -0.91 22.26
C GLY A 89 -7.01 -2.15 21.90
N GLN A 90 -7.65 -3.25 21.53
CA GLN A 90 -6.97 -4.51 21.25
C GLN A 90 -6.40 -4.53 19.82
N MET A 91 -5.17 -5.01 19.70
CA MET A 91 -4.53 -5.36 18.43
C MET A 91 -4.45 -6.87 18.30
N LEU A 92 -5.05 -7.43 17.25
CA LEU A 92 -4.81 -8.80 16.82
C LEU A 92 -3.86 -8.74 15.63
N GLU A 93 -2.77 -9.52 15.65
CA GLU A 93 -1.83 -9.55 14.54
C GLU A 93 -1.25 -10.93 14.28
N GLN A 94 -0.91 -11.20 13.04
CA GLN A 94 -0.16 -12.37 12.62
C GLN A 94 0.85 -11.98 11.54
N SER A 95 2.11 -12.40 11.73
CA SER A 95 3.21 -12.24 10.77
C SER A 95 3.78 -13.61 10.41
N LEU A 96 3.99 -13.82 9.11
CA LEU A 96 4.46 -15.07 8.56
C LEU A 96 5.57 -14.77 7.55
N THR A 97 6.72 -15.44 7.68
CA THR A 97 7.88 -15.27 6.78
C THR A 97 8.31 -16.60 6.22
N GLN A 98 8.73 -16.63 4.96
CA GLN A 98 9.20 -17.83 4.28
C GLN A 98 10.47 -17.56 3.47
N PRO A 99 11.44 -18.48 3.44
CA PRO A 99 12.60 -18.38 2.57
C PRO A 99 12.22 -18.65 1.11
N LEU A 100 12.94 -18.01 0.17
CA LEU A 100 12.88 -18.26 -1.27
C LEU A 100 11.50 -18.10 -1.87
N ALA A 101 10.69 -17.21 -1.32
CA ALA A 101 9.31 -16.93 -1.76
C ALA A 101 8.42 -18.20 -1.90
N ARG A 102 8.70 -19.24 -1.11
CA ARG A 102 7.90 -20.48 -1.13
C ARG A 102 6.45 -20.19 -0.77
N GLY A 103 5.50 -20.75 -1.54
CA GLY A 103 4.07 -20.53 -1.31
C GLY A 103 3.61 -19.08 -1.49
N THR A 104 4.43 -18.22 -2.10
CA THR A 104 4.12 -16.82 -2.39
C THR A 104 4.08 -16.60 -3.88
N HIS A 105 3.02 -15.95 -4.35
CA HIS A 105 2.83 -15.58 -5.73
C HIS A 105 2.14 -14.24 -5.82
N ILE A 106 2.73 -13.28 -6.51
CA ILE A 106 2.11 -12.00 -6.88
C ILE A 106 2.19 -11.91 -8.40
N GLU A 107 1.04 -12.03 -9.07
CA GLU A 107 1.00 -11.84 -10.51
C GLU A 107 1.44 -10.42 -10.87
N PRO A 108 2.32 -10.26 -11.88
CA PRO A 108 2.75 -8.93 -12.32
C PRO A 108 1.66 -8.25 -13.18
N ARG A 109 0.44 -8.20 -12.65
CA ARG A 109 -0.77 -7.64 -13.26
C ARG A 109 -1.48 -6.72 -12.28
N PRO A 110 -1.17 -5.41 -12.27
CA PRO A 110 -1.65 -4.49 -11.25
C PRO A 110 -3.16 -4.23 -11.31
N GLU A 111 -3.78 -4.41 -12.49
CA GLU A 111 -5.21 -4.16 -12.69
C GLU A 111 -6.05 -5.42 -12.42
N THR A 112 -5.54 -6.54 -12.90
CA THR A 112 -6.21 -7.85 -12.78
C THR A 112 -5.18 -8.87 -12.35
N GLY A 113 -5.52 -9.81 -11.49
CA GLY A 113 -4.55 -10.83 -11.11
C GLY A 113 -4.78 -11.39 -9.73
N VAL A 114 -3.87 -12.27 -9.34
CA VAL A 114 -3.93 -12.98 -8.07
C VAL A 114 -2.65 -12.74 -7.29
N THR A 115 -2.82 -12.45 -5.99
CA THR A 115 -1.76 -12.50 -4.98
C THR A 115 -2.08 -13.61 -4.00
N GLU A 116 -1.15 -14.51 -3.78
CA GLU A 116 -1.28 -15.61 -2.83
C GLU A 116 -0.09 -15.71 -1.91
N PHE A 117 -0.37 -16.09 -0.65
CA PHE A 117 0.64 -16.51 0.31
C PHE A 117 0.09 -17.68 1.12
N ARG A 118 0.88 -18.77 1.23
CA ARG A 118 0.50 -19.98 1.97
C ARG A 118 1.64 -20.43 2.87
N LYS A 119 1.35 -20.57 4.17
CA LYS A 119 2.28 -21.16 5.14
C LYS A 119 1.51 -21.98 6.18
N GLY A 120 1.79 -23.28 6.24
CA GLY A 120 1.06 -24.19 7.13
C GLY A 120 -0.44 -24.18 6.79
N LYS A 121 -1.27 -23.91 7.79
CA LYS A 121 -2.73 -23.80 7.63
C LYS A 121 -3.21 -22.40 7.22
N THR A 122 -2.30 -21.41 7.20
CA THR A 122 -2.68 -20.03 6.83
C THR A 122 -2.58 -19.84 5.33
N CYS A 123 -3.64 -19.35 4.74
CA CYS A 123 -3.74 -18.97 3.33
C CYS A 123 -4.26 -17.54 3.23
N VAL A 124 -3.53 -16.71 2.49
CA VAL A 124 -3.93 -15.36 2.09
C VAL A 124 -4.13 -15.37 0.59
N ARG A 125 -5.25 -14.84 0.11
CA ARG A 125 -5.53 -14.68 -1.31
C ARG A 125 -6.20 -13.35 -1.57
N ILE A 126 -5.64 -12.60 -2.52
CA ILE A 126 -6.21 -11.36 -3.05
C ILE A 126 -6.43 -11.57 -4.54
N THR A 127 -7.63 -11.34 -5.02
CA THR A 127 -7.99 -11.45 -6.44
C THR A 127 -8.45 -10.10 -6.96
N SER A 128 -8.13 -9.78 -8.20
CA SER A 128 -8.66 -8.63 -8.90
C SER A 128 -9.07 -9.03 -10.30
N ASP A 129 -10.28 -8.71 -10.69
CA ASP A 129 -10.83 -8.95 -12.04
C ASP A 129 -10.97 -7.65 -12.87
N GLY A 130 -10.53 -6.51 -12.30
CA GLY A 130 -10.67 -5.19 -12.89
C GLY A 130 -11.98 -4.48 -12.49
N HIS A 131 -12.95 -5.22 -11.91
CA HIS A 131 -14.23 -4.68 -11.45
C HIS A 131 -14.34 -4.71 -9.93
N SER A 132 -13.65 -5.63 -9.28
CA SER A 132 -13.61 -5.75 -7.83
C SER A 132 -12.29 -6.36 -7.37
N ARG A 133 -12.03 -6.26 -6.05
CA ARG A 133 -10.97 -7.03 -5.37
C ARG A 133 -11.56 -7.84 -4.25
N GLY A 134 -11.40 -9.15 -4.35
CA GLY A 134 -11.71 -10.07 -3.28
C GLY A 134 -10.49 -10.30 -2.40
N VAL A 135 -10.65 -10.22 -1.09
CA VAL A 135 -9.62 -10.55 -0.08
C VAL A 135 -10.14 -11.72 0.73
N SER A 136 -9.35 -12.78 0.83
CA SER A 136 -9.64 -13.89 1.71
C SER A 136 -8.42 -14.30 2.51
N VAL A 137 -8.60 -14.46 3.82
CA VAL A 137 -7.61 -15.05 4.72
C VAL A 137 -8.27 -16.15 5.50
N SER A 138 -7.62 -17.30 5.56
CA SER A 138 -8.03 -18.42 6.40
C SER A 138 -6.81 -18.96 7.16
N GLY A 139 -7.05 -19.53 8.33
CA GLY A 139 -5.96 -20.02 9.17
C GLY A 139 -6.45 -20.89 10.33
N PRO A 140 -5.58 -21.15 11.31
CA PRO A 140 -5.94 -21.90 12.51
C PRO A 140 -7.06 -21.24 13.31
N GLY A 141 -7.82 -22.06 14.04
CA GLY A 141 -8.96 -21.61 14.83
C GLY A 141 -10.12 -21.18 13.93
N ASP A 142 -10.73 -20.07 14.27
CA ASP A 142 -11.84 -19.44 13.55
C ASP A 142 -11.40 -18.33 12.59
N LEU A 143 -10.09 -18.18 12.36
CA LEU A 143 -9.57 -17.14 11.48
C LEU A 143 -10.16 -17.23 10.09
N ARG A 144 -11.02 -16.29 9.77
CA ARG A 144 -11.64 -16.13 8.48
C ARG A 144 -11.87 -14.65 8.19
N ILE A 145 -11.29 -14.17 7.12
CA ILE A 145 -11.46 -12.80 6.64
C ILE A 145 -11.99 -12.90 5.22
N VAL A 146 -13.08 -12.24 4.92
CA VAL A 146 -13.63 -12.15 3.57
C VAL A 146 -14.07 -10.73 3.34
N LEU A 147 -13.35 -10.03 2.47
CA LEU A 147 -13.68 -8.66 2.09
C LEU A 147 -13.82 -8.58 0.57
N ASN A 148 -14.77 -7.79 0.13
CA ASN A 148 -14.95 -7.40 -1.26
C ASN A 148 -14.84 -5.88 -1.38
N ILE A 149 -13.89 -5.41 -2.16
CA ILE A 149 -13.60 -4.00 -2.40
C ILE A 149 -14.08 -3.66 -3.81
N GLU A 150 -14.90 -2.63 -3.93
CA GLU A 150 -15.41 -2.20 -5.22
C GLU A 150 -14.29 -1.68 -6.14
N ALA A 151 -14.58 -1.68 -7.43
CA ALA A 151 -13.65 -1.23 -8.44
C ALA A 151 -13.30 0.24 -8.26
N ASP A 152 -12.07 0.49 -8.51
CA ASP A 152 -11.46 1.80 -8.54
C ASP A 152 -11.45 2.32 -9.98
N THR A 153 -12.17 3.38 -10.22
CA THR A 153 -12.29 3.99 -11.55
C THR A 153 -11.13 4.92 -11.90
N ARG A 154 -10.43 5.46 -10.89
CA ARG A 154 -9.34 6.43 -11.06
C ARG A 154 -8.18 6.18 -10.11
N PRO A 155 -7.46 5.06 -10.25
CA PRO A 155 -6.27 4.81 -9.45
C PRO A 155 -5.13 5.76 -9.86
N LEU A 156 -4.28 6.10 -8.90
CA LEU A 156 -2.98 6.64 -9.21
C LEU A 156 -2.08 5.51 -9.71
N ARG A 157 -1.55 5.66 -10.93
CA ARG A 157 -0.50 4.80 -11.47
C ARG A 157 0.72 5.66 -11.68
N LEU A 158 1.84 5.27 -11.11
CA LEU A 158 3.07 6.04 -11.16
C LEU A 158 4.26 5.14 -11.41
N VAL A 159 5.17 5.60 -12.25
CA VAL A 159 6.51 5.00 -12.41
C VAL A 159 7.54 6.03 -11.98
N CYS A 160 8.34 5.68 -10.99
CA CYS A 160 9.44 6.51 -10.50
C CYS A 160 10.80 5.87 -10.80
N PRO A 161 11.85 6.63 -11.10
CA PRO A 161 13.22 6.15 -10.96
C PRO A 161 13.49 5.67 -9.52
N ALA A 162 14.34 4.66 -9.37
CA ALA A 162 14.75 4.14 -8.08
C ALA A 162 16.23 3.77 -8.08
N GLY A 163 17.05 4.53 -7.35
CA GLY A 163 18.50 4.41 -7.39
C GLY A 163 19.06 4.70 -8.78
N TYR A 164 20.25 4.18 -9.05
CA TYR A 164 20.99 4.50 -10.29
C TYR A 164 20.32 3.95 -11.57
N SER A 165 19.82 2.72 -11.52
CA SER A 165 19.32 2.01 -12.73
C SER A 165 18.00 1.27 -12.50
N GLY A 166 17.34 1.49 -11.36
CA GLY A 166 16.08 0.85 -11.04
C GLY A 166 14.87 1.74 -11.30
N TRP A 167 13.71 1.18 -10.99
CA TRP A 167 12.42 1.86 -11.04
C TRP A 167 11.44 1.21 -10.09
N VAL A 168 10.41 1.95 -9.74
CA VAL A 168 9.23 1.46 -9.03
C VAL A 168 7.98 1.83 -9.81
N PHE A 169 7.13 0.85 -10.07
CA PHE A 169 5.75 1.06 -10.47
C PHE A 169 4.86 0.91 -9.24
N THR A 170 3.95 1.85 -9.03
CA THR A 170 2.93 1.75 -7.99
C THR A 170 1.55 2.05 -8.55
N ARG A 171 0.55 1.31 -8.08
CA ARG A 171 -0.87 1.53 -8.31
C ARG A 171 -1.56 1.67 -6.96
N LYS A 172 -2.14 2.84 -6.72
CA LYS A 172 -2.75 3.18 -5.43
C LYS A 172 -4.16 3.67 -5.60
N SER A 173 -4.97 3.40 -4.59
CA SER A 173 -6.35 3.85 -4.49
C SER A 173 -6.77 3.89 -3.04
N ALA A 174 -7.63 4.84 -2.68
CA ALA A 174 -8.20 4.92 -1.34
C ALA A 174 -9.63 5.47 -1.39
N GLY A 175 -10.39 5.27 -0.30
CA GLY A 175 -11.77 5.69 -0.22
C GLY A 175 -12.76 4.74 -0.93
N LEU A 176 -12.32 3.52 -1.26
CA LEU A 176 -13.13 2.54 -1.98
C LEU A 176 -14.18 1.90 -1.06
N PRO A 177 -15.43 1.73 -1.48
CA PRO A 177 -16.40 0.96 -0.72
C PRO A 177 -15.92 -0.46 -0.49
N VAL A 178 -16.14 -0.96 0.72
CA VAL A 178 -15.76 -2.32 1.11
C VAL A 178 -16.88 -2.98 1.89
N SER A 179 -17.11 -4.25 1.61
CA SER A 179 -18.08 -5.11 2.30
C SER A 179 -17.43 -6.40 2.77
N GLY A 180 -18.08 -7.10 3.69
CA GLY A 180 -17.61 -8.38 4.20
C GLY A 180 -17.44 -8.41 5.71
N ASP A 181 -16.76 -9.47 6.19
CA ASP A 181 -16.59 -9.74 7.60
C ASP A 181 -15.21 -10.31 7.94
N ILE A 182 -14.82 -10.11 9.19
CA ILE A 182 -13.59 -10.62 9.79
C ILE A 182 -13.96 -11.39 11.05
N ARG A 183 -13.63 -12.69 11.09
CA ARG A 183 -13.72 -13.54 12.29
C ARG A 183 -12.32 -13.91 12.74
N TRP A 184 -12.04 -13.64 14.01
CA TRP A 184 -10.74 -13.94 14.59
C TRP A 184 -10.80 -14.01 16.12
N GLN A 185 -10.30 -15.10 16.70
CA GLN A 185 -10.26 -15.32 18.15
C GLN A 185 -11.63 -15.16 18.86
N GLY A 186 -12.68 -15.73 18.26
CA GLY A 186 -14.04 -15.71 18.81
C GLY A 186 -14.78 -14.39 18.62
N GLN A 187 -14.17 -13.40 17.98
CA GLN A 187 -14.76 -12.10 17.69
C GLN A 187 -15.15 -11.95 16.23
N ASN A 188 -16.08 -11.04 15.95
CA ASN A 188 -16.55 -10.77 14.60
C ASN A 188 -16.70 -9.26 14.35
N TRP A 189 -16.08 -8.78 13.27
CA TRP A 189 -16.19 -7.40 12.79
C TRP A 189 -16.80 -7.40 11.40
N GLN A 190 -17.80 -6.58 11.20
CA GLN A 190 -18.48 -6.44 9.93
C GLN A 190 -18.22 -5.07 9.32
N CYS A 191 -18.09 -5.00 8.02
CA CYS A 191 -18.13 -3.76 7.29
C CYS A 191 -19.52 -3.13 7.39
N ASP A 192 -19.56 -1.82 7.55
CA ASP A 192 -20.76 -1.00 7.52
C ASP A 192 -20.77 -0.09 6.27
N PRO A 193 -21.84 0.65 5.97
CA PRO A 193 -21.89 1.56 4.82
C PRO A 193 -20.84 2.67 4.81
N ARG A 194 -20.20 2.95 5.95
CA ARG A 194 -19.11 3.94 6.07
C ARG A 194 -17.74 3.33 5.92
N SER A 195 -17.64 2.01 5.89
CA SER A 195 -16.36 1.31 5.73
C SER A 195 -15.75 1.58 4.36
N ARG A 196 -14.47 1.93 4.35
CA ARG A 196 -13.71 2.22 3.13
C ARG A 196 -12.37 1.48 3.14
N ALA A 197 -11.90 1.15 1.96
CA ALA A 197 -10.62 0.47 1.77
C ALA A 197 -9.61 1.37 1.05
N ALA A 198 -8.33 1.04 1.26
CA ALA A 198 -7.22 1.50 0.46
C ALA A 198 -6.42 0.31 -0.08
N VAL A 199 -5.86 0.48 -1.27
CA VAL A 199 -5.08 -0.54 -1.99
C VAL A 199 -3.77 0.08 -2.44
N ASP A 200 -2.67 -0.61 -2.13
CA ASP A 200 -1.33 -0.34 -2.63
C ASP A 200 -0.78 -1.60 -3.30
N TRP A 201 -0.48 -1.51 -4.57
CA TRP A 201 0.20 -2.55 -5.32
C TRP A 201 1.45 -1.96 -5.94
N SER A 202 2.62 -2.47 -5.59
CA SER A 202 3.89 -1.90 -6.03
C SER A 202 4.88 -2.98 -6.41
N CYS A 203 5.71 -2.68 -7.41
CA CYS A 203 6.79 -3.57 -7.83
C CYS A 203 7.92 -2.80 -8.49
N GLY A 204 9.08 -3.43 -8.61
CA GLY A 204 10.18 -2.86 -9.36
C GLY A 204 11.56 -3.37 -8.96
N PHE A 205 12.56 -2.69 -9.52
CA PHE A 205 13.97 -2.83 -9.13
C PHE A 205 14.30 -1.70 -8.15
N MET A 206 13.89 -1.91 -6.91
CA MET A 206 13.94 -0.91 -5.84
C MET A 206 15.36 -0.64 -5.35
N ARG A 207 15.56 0.51 -4.69
CA ARG A 207 16.81 0.80 -3.96
C ARG A 207 17.05 -0.27 -2.91
N ARG A 208 18.32 -0.56 -2.66
CA ARG A 208 18.71 -1.53 -1.64
C ARG A 208 18.31 -1.08 -0.23
N GLU A 209 18.42 0.20 0.05
CA GLU A 209 18.01 0.81 1.32
C GLU A 209 17.03 1.93 1.03
N THR A 210 15.94 1.95 1.78
CA THR A 210 14.91 2.96 1.68
C THR A 210 14.37 3.27 3.06
N ALA A 211 14.26 4.56 3.39
CA ALA A 211 13.54 5.02 4.57
C ALA A 211 12.40 5.91 4.12
N TRP A 212 11.22 5.74 4.71
CA TRP A 212 10.05 6.54 4.36
C TRP A 212 9.11 6.76 5.52
N ASN A 213 8.33 7.82 5.39
CA ASN A 213 7.10 8.00 6.11
C ASN A 213 5.92 7.84 5.14
N TRP A 214 4.84 7.29 5.61
CA TRP A 214 3.64 7.08 4.83
C TRP A 214 2.39 7.35 5.65
N ALA A 215 1.35 7.87 5.00
CA ALA A 215 0.03 8.09 5.58
C ALA A 215 -1.05 7.58 4.64
N SER A 216 -2.06 6.93 5.21
CA SER A 216 -3.26 6.52 4.50
C SER A 216 -4.48 6.69 5.36
N LEU A 217 -5.53 7.27 4.81
CA LEU A 217 -6.86 7.24 5.40
C LEU A 217 -7.89 6.83 4.34
N ALA A 218 -8.97 6.24 4.79
CA ALA A 218 -10.13 5.98 3.97
C ALA A 218 -11.40 6.03 4.84
N GLY A 219 -12.40 6.79 4.41
CA GLY A 219 -13.60 6.96 5.21
C GLY A 219 -14.68 7.75 4.50
N VAL A 220 -15.67 8.16 5.27
CA VAL A 220 -16.78 9.01 4.85
C VAL A 220 -16.80 10.26 5.70
N LEU A 221 -16.74 11.43 5.06
CA LEU A 221 -16.78 12.73 5.69
C LEU A 221 -18.15 12.99 6.36
N ALA A 222 -18.24 14.03 7.17
CA ALA A 222 -19.48 14.38 7.85
C ALA A 222 -20.63 14.76 6.89
N ASP A 223 -20.29 15.24 5.70
CA ASP A 223 -21.24 15.56 4.64
C ASP A 223 -21.64 14.36 3.76
N GLY A 224 -21.17 13.16 4.08
CA GLY A 224 -21.48 11.91 3.38
C GLY A 224 -20.54 11.56 2.24
N ARG A 225 -19.63 12.44 1.82
CA ARG A 225 -18.67 12.17 0.73
C ARG A 225 -17.63 11.15 1.12
N ALA A 226 -17.31 10.24 0.21
CA ALA A 226 -16.20 9.32 0.36
C ALA A 226 -14.86 10.07 0.20
N VAL A 227 -13.91 9.79 1.10
CA VAL A 227 -12.56 10.34 1.05
C VAL A 227 -11.52 9.24 1.23
N GLY A 228 -10.42 9.36 0.50
CA GLY A 228 -9.24 8.53 0.64
C GLY A 228 -7.96 9.35 0.44
N LEU A 229 -6.89 8.98 1.13
CA LEU A 229 -5.60 9.66 1.07
C LEU A 229 -4.46 8.65 1.02
N ASN A 230 -3.47 8.94 0.20
CA ASN A 230 -2.15 8.30 0.21
C ASN A 230 -1.08 9.38 0.14
N LEU A 231 -0.21 9.41 1.14
CA LEU A 231 0.95 10.30 1.18
C LEU A 231 2.20 9.49 1.51
N ALA A 232 3.29 9.80 0.84
CA ALA A 232 4.60 9.22 1.12
C ALA A 232 5.70 10.28 0.99
N ALA A 233 6.73 10.14 1.83
CA ALA A 233 7.97 10.90 1.74
C ALA A 233 9.15 9.96 1.91
N GLY A 234 10.19 10.11 1.08
CA GLY A 234 11.40 9.30 1.12
C GLY A 234 11.37 8.02 0.27
N VAL A 235 10.22 7.52 -0.12
CA VAL A 235 10.11 6.32 -0.98
C VAL A 235 10.38 6.61 -2.45
N ASN A 236 9.98 7.80 -2.92
CA ASN A 236 10.19 8.25 -4.28
C ASN A 236 11.38 9.19 -4.36
N GLU A 237 12.06 9.16 -5.49
CA GLU A 237 13.19 10.04 -5.79
C GLU A 237 12.83 11.04 -6.90
N THR A 238 13.69 12.05 -7.09
CA THR A 238 13.65 12.92 -8.27
C THR A 238 12.39 13.78 -8.45
N GLY A 239 11.76 14.20 -7.34
CA GLY A 239 10.61 15.10 -7.39
C GLY A 239 9.29 14.47 -7.83
N MET A 240 9.26 13.16 -8.10
CA MET A 240 8.01 12.44 -8.33
C MET A 240 7.40 12.00 -7.00
N THR A 241 6.10 12.19 -6.82
CA THR A 241 5.40 11.77 -5.61
C THR A 241 4.27 10.82 -5.93
N GLU A 242 4.01 9.86 -5.05
CA GLU A 242 2.83 8.99 -5.11
C GLU A 242 1.66 9.53 -4.26
N ASN A 243 1.69 10.83 -3.97
CA ASN A 243 0.74 11.51 -3.12
C ASN A 243 -0.55 11.82 -3.89
N ALA A 244 -1.67 11.40 -3.34
CA ALA A 244 -2.98 11.61 -3.93
C ALA A 244 -4.09 11.66 -2.88
N LEU A 245 -5.10 12.47 -3.17
CA LEU A 245 -6.37 12.55 -2.46
C LEU A 245 -7.47 12.03 -3.39
N TRP A 246 -8.33 11.17 -2.88
CA TRP A 246 -9.55 10.74 -3.58
C TRP A 246 -10.75 11.37 -2.89
N LEU A 247 -11.56 12.10 -3.66
CA LEU A 247 -12.85 12.64 -3.24
C LEU A 247 -13.92 12.12 -4.19
N GLU A 248 -14.90 11.40 -3.67
CA GLU A 248 -15.94 10.77 -4.48
C GLU A 248 -15.37 10.00 -5.70
N GLY A 249 -14.29 9.22 -5.45
CA GLY A 249 -13.60 8.45 -6.48
C GLY A 249 -12.78 9.26 -7.49
N ARG A 250 -12.69 10.59 -7.36
CA ARG A 250 -11.81 11.44 -8.18
C ARG A 250 -10.42 11.49 -7.55
N CYS A 251 -9.41 11.12 -8.30
CA CYS A 251 -8.01 11.19 -7.88
C CYS A 251 -7.45 12.60 -8.13
N ILE A 252 -7.07 13.28 -7.06
CA ILE A 252 -6.41 14.59 -7.09
C ILE A 252 -4.93 14.35 -6.74
N LYS A 253 -4.05 14.63 -7.68
CA LYS A 253 -2.60 14.53 -7.46
C LYS A 253 -2.16 15.63 -6.49
N LEU A 254 -1.33 15.26 -5.52
CA LEU A 254 -0.80 16.15 -4.49
C LEU A 254 0.69 16.40 -4.68
N GLY A 255 1.16 17.51 -4.12
CA GLY A 255 2.56 17.87 -4.01
C GLY A 255 3.34 16.99 -3.04
N GLN A 256 4.48 17.50 -2.58
CA GLN A 256 5.34 16.79 -1.64
C GLN A 256 4.74 16.80 -0.23
N ALA A 257 4.74 15.64 0.41
CA ALA A 257 4.27 15.49 1.78
C ALA A 257 5.40 15.77 2.77
N ARG A 258 5.05 16.47 3.85
CA ARG A 258 5.91 16.69 5.00
C ARG A 258 5.28 16.06 6.23
N PHE A 259 6.06 15.26 6.95
CA PHE A 259 5.70 14.61 8.20
C PHE A 259 6.52 15.21 9.34
N VAL A 260 5.85 15.66 10.38
CA VAL A 260 6.46 16.18 11.60
C VAL A 260 5.97 15.34 12.77
N PHE A 261 6.89 14.64 13.44
CA PHE A 261 6.58 13.73 14.53
C PHE A 261 7.81 13.48 15.41
N ASP A 262 7.59 13.01 16.63
CA ASP A 262 8.64 12.48 17.49
C ASP A 262 8.78 10.96 17.26
N ARG A 263 9.93 10.53 16.70
CA ARG A 263 10.21 9.10 16.43
C ARG A 263 10.31 8.28 17.71
N TYR A 264 10.60 8.89 18.81
CA TYR A 264 10.89 8.23 20.08
C TYR A 264 9.71 8.30 21.07
N ASP A 265 8.70 9.13 20.78
CA ASP A 265 7.42 9.16 21.50
C ASP A 265 6.30 8.65 20.57
N GLU A 266 5.93 7.38 20.74
CA GLU A 266 4.91 6.73 19.92
C GLU A 266 3.49 7.18 20.20
N THR A 267 3.30 7.95 21.27
CA THR A 267 2.00 8.53 21.64
C THR A 267 1.85 9.96 21.14
N ALA A 268 2.95 10.60 20.78
CA ALA A 268 2.93 11.95 20.26
C ALA A 268 2.15 12.05 18.94
N PRO A 269 1.38 13.11 18.75
CA PRO A 269 0.67 13.32 17.51
C PRO A 269 1.63 13.65 16.36
N TRP A 270 1.20 13.31 15.14
CA TRP A 270 1.89 13.67 13.91
C TRP A 270 1.18 14.83 13.25
N GLN A 271 1.96 15.72 12.62
CA GLN A 271 1.45 16.72 11.69
C GLN A 271 1.84 16.31 10.27
N VAL A 272 0.88 16.35 9.35
CA VAL A 272 1.08 16.00 7.95
C VAL A 272 0.55 17.10 7.07
N THR A 273 1.42 17.66 6.22
CA THR A 273 1.07 18.72 5.29
C THR A 273 1.59 18.42 3.90
N THR A 274 1.08 19.11 2.88
CA THR A 274 1.65 19.10 1.52
C THR A 274 2.06 20.50 1.09
N ASP A 275 3.10 20.61 0.26
CA ASP A 275 3.67 21.88 -0.19
C ASP A 275 2.72 22.69 -1.09
N ASP A 276 1.75 22.02 -1.72
CA ASP A 276 0.64 22.65 -2.45
C ASP A 276 -0.48 23.21 -1.56
N GLY A 277 -0.35 23.05 -0.22
CA GLY A 277 -1.32 23.53 0.77
C GLY A 277 -2.66 22.79 0.76
N ARG A 278 -2.75 21.64 0.09
CA ARG A 278 -4.01 20.89 -0.02
C ARG A 278 -4.30 20.00 1.18
N ILE A 279 -3.28 19.63 1.93
CA ILE A 279 -3.40 18.78 3.12
C ILE A 279 -2.82 19.51 4.33
N ASP A 280 -3.61 19.56 5.38
CA ASP A 280 -3.21 20.00 6.72
C ASP A 280 -3.94 19.11 7.73
N LEU A 281 -3.28 18.04 8.16
CA LEU A 281 -3.86 17.01 9.01
C LEU A 281 -2.99 16.73 10.22
N ARG A 282 -3.66 16.56 11.34
CA ARG A 282 -3.11 16.03 12.59
C ARG A 282 -3.56 14.57 12.73
N PHE A 283 -2.62 13.69 13.09
CA PHE A 283 -2.90 12.30 13.40
C PHE A 283 -2.61 12.00 14.87
N GLU A 284 -3.55 11.36 15.53
CA GLU A 284 -3.42 10.91 16.91
C GLU A 284 -3.31 9.38 16.96
N PRO A 285 -2.13 8.84 17.35
CA PRO A 285 -1.94 7.41 17.47
C PRO A 285 -2.84 6.81 18.55
N SER A 286 -3.45 5.65 18.26
CA SER A 286 -4.19 4.83 19.21
C SER A 286 -3.54 3.47 19.45
N GLY A 287 -2.79 2.99 18.48
CA GLY A 287 -2.04 1.75 18.55
C GLY A 287 -0.90 1.73 17.54
N VAL A 288 0.05 0.82 17.74
CA VAL A 288 1.21 0.67 16.86
C VAL A 288 1.57 -0.78 16.65
N ARG A 289 1.73 -1.20 15.40
CA ARG A 289 2.35 -2.46 15.01
C ARG A 289 3.83 -2.22 14.74
N ARG A 290 4.68 -3.08 15.31
CA ARG A 290 6.14 -2.99 15.17
C ARG A 290 6.72 -4.29 14.64
N GLU A 291 7.72 -4.15 13.77
CA GLU A 291 8.54 -5.28 13.36
C GLU A 291 9.99 -4.82 13.24
N ARG A 292 10.89 -5.52 13.89
CA ARG A 292 12.34 -5.28 13.78
C ARG A 292 13.04 -6.55 13.34
N LEU A 293 13.69 -6.48 12.22
CA LEU A 293 14.52 -7.55 11.66
C LEU A 293 15.87 -6.96 11.27
N ASN A 294 16.95 -7.62 11.69
CA ASN A 294 18.28 -7.31 11.19
C ASN A 294 19.02 -8.62 10.95
N ALA A 295 19.04 -9.05 9.69
CA ALA A 295 19.63 -10.30 9.23
C ALA A 295 20.70 -10.03 8.16
N TRP A 296 21.67 -9.19 8.49
CA TRP A 296 22.83 -8.79 7.69
C TRP A 296 22.51 -8.31 6.26
N LEU A 297 21.93 -9.13 5.42
CA LEU A 297 21.52 -8.76 4.04
C LEU A 297 20.16 -8.07 4.00
N ILE A 298 19.28 -8.37 4.94
CA ILE A 298 17.92 -7.87 5.02
C ILE A 298 17.73 -7.20 6.37
N ALA A 299 17.19 -5.99 6.38
CA ALA A 299 16.81 -5.32 7.60
C ALA A 299 15.47 -4.61 7.43
N SER A 300 14.69 -4.56 8.49
CA SER A 300 13.45 -3.80 8.57
C SER A 300 13.33 -3.21 9.97
N ASN A 301 13.05 -1.91 10.05
CA ASN A 301 12.59 -1.27 11.26
C ASN A 301 11.27 -0.60 10.94
N PHE A 302 10.21 -1.34 11.18
CA PHE A 302 8.85 -1.00 10.76
C PHE A 302 8.03 -0.58 11.98
N ARG A 303 7.39 0.57 11.87
CA ARG A 303 6.35 1.05 12.79
C ARG A 303 5.18 1.53 11.96
N GLN A 304 4.02 0.90 12.14
CA GLN A 304 2.78 1.35 11.53
C GLN A 304 1.80 1.69 12.66
N TYR A 305 1.45 2.95 12.73
CA TYR A 305 0.54 3.49 13.71
C TYR A 305 -0.88 3.44 13.17
N ILE A 306 -1.80 3.04 14.03
CA ILE A 306 -3.23 3.07 13.78
C ILE A 306 -3.79 4.20 14.63
N GLY A 307 -4.64 5.04 14.06
CA GLY A 307 -5.15 6.20 14.80
C GLY A 307 -6.21 6.97 14.04
N THR A 308 -6.29 8.24 14.38
CA THR A 308 -7.36 9.12 13.95
C THR A 308 -6.80 10.39 13.34
N PHE A 309 -7.29 10.76 12.16
CA PHE A 309 -6.98 12.00 11.48
C PHE A 309 -8.03 13.07 11.77
N SER A 310 -7.58 14.30 11.99
CA SER A 310 -8.38 15.53 12.05
C SER A 310 -7.65 16.68 11.35
N GLY A 311 -8.40 17.72 10.93
CA GLY A 311 -7.85 18.85 10.20
C GLY A 311 -8.63 19.17 8.94
N SER A 312 -7.93 19.42 7.82
CA SER A 312 -8.61 19.74 6.56
C SER A 312 -7.86 19.24 5.33
N VAL A 313 -8.63 18.95 4.29
CA VAL A 313 -8.15 18.72 2.93
C VAL A 313 -8.76 19.75 1.99
N ARG A 314 -8.15 20.02 0.83
CA ARG A 314 -8.70 20.92 -0.19
C ARG A 314 -8.99 20.15 -1.47
N ASP A 315 -10.14 20.43 -2.05
CA ASP A 315 -10.52 19.88 -3.36
C ASP A 315 -9.74 20.55 -4.52
N GLU A 316 -10.07 20.17 -5.76
CA GLU A 316 -9.45 20.72 -6.96
C GLU A 316 -9.67 22.23 -7.10
N ALA A 317 -10.81 22.75 -6.65
CA ALA A 317 -11.13 24.17 -6.67
C ALA A 317 -10.50 24.97 -5.52
N GLY A 318 -9.86 24.27 -4.56
CA GLY A 318 -9.22 24.88 -3.39
C GLY A 318 -10.14 25.09 -2.18
N TYR A 319 -11.38 24.62 -2.23
CA TYR A 319 -12.28 24.69 -1.09
C TYR A 319 -11.82 23.76 0.03
N SER A 320 -11.76 24.29 1.24
CA SER A 320 -11.38 23.53 2.42
C SER A 320 -12.53 22.63 2.89
N ILE A 321 -12.20 21.37 3.14
CA ILE A 321 -13.13 20.34 3.56
C ILE A 321 -12.62 19.81 4.92
N PRO A 322 -13.41 19.90 5.99
CA PRO A 322 -12.99 19.39 7.29
C PRO A 322 -12.89 17.86 7.29
N VAL A 323 -11.83 17.37 7.92
CA VAL A 323 -11.63 15.97 8.27
C VAL A 323 -11.74 15.87 9.78
N ASP A 324 -12.69 15.09 10.27
CA ASP A 324 -12.92 14.94 11.69
C ASP A 324 -13.09 13.46 12.05
N GLY A 325 -12.18 12.97 12.88
CA GLY A 325 -12.24 11.64 13.47
C GLY A 325 -12.07 10.47 12.47
N LEU A 326 -11.51 10.67 11.27
CA LEU A 326 -11.35 9.61 10.30
C LEU A 326 -10.20 8.66 10.69
N ARG A 327 -10.48 7.37 10.59
CA ARG A 327 -9.48 6.32 10.85
C ARG A 327 -8.43 6.26 9.78
N GLY A 328 -7.20 5.93 10.19
CA GLY A 328 -6.12 5.79 9.25
C GLY A 328 -4.84 5.22 9.84
N LEU A 329 -3.83 5.23 9.00
CA LEU A 329 -2.52 4.63 9.25
C LEU A 329 -1.42 5.66 9.00
N MET A 330 -0.36 5.57 9.81
CA MET A 330 0.91 6.27 9.61
C MET A 330 2.06 5.29 9.69
N GLU A 331 3.12 5.51 8.91
CA GLU A 331 4.33 4.68 8.96
C GLU A 331 5.60 5.50 9.18
N ASP A 332 6.50 4.94 9.97
CA ASP A 332 7.93 5.24 9.99
C ASP A 332 8.68 3.94 9.73
N HIS A 333 9.27 3.80 8.54
CA HIS A 333 9.86 2.55 8.10
C HIS A 333 11.25 2.76 7.48
N PHE A 334 12.16 1.90 7.88
CA PHE A 334 13.43 1.67 7.19
C PHE A 334 13.47 0.22 6.70
N ALA A 335 13.81 0.02 5.45
CA ALA A 335 14.00 -1.31 4.86
C ALA A 335 15.31 -1.41 4.08
N ARG A 336 15.95 -2.59 4.19
CA ARG A 336 17.08 -3.01 3.37
C ARG A 336 16.82 -4.42 2.85
N TRP A 337 16.82 -4.60 1.53
CA TRP A 337 16.53 -5.86 0.82
C TRP A 337 17.43 -6.11 -0.39
#